data_4b96b7a7d929221c1ebb829ddca3d1c2
#
_entry.id   4b96b7a7d929221c1ebb829ddca3d1c2
#
_cell.length_a   1.000
_cell.length_b   1.000
_cell.length_c   1.000
_cell.angle_alpha   90.00
_cell.angle_beta   90.00
_cell.angle_gamma   90.00
#
_symmetry.space_group_name_H-M   'P 1'
#
loop_
_entity.id
_entity.type
_entity.pdbx_description
1 polymer ?
#
loop_
_entity_poly.entity_id
_entity_poly.type
_entity_poly.pdbx_seq_one_letter_code
_entity_poly.pdbx_strand_id
1 'polypeptide(L)'
;ANSIKKKYQLHEVVFGLESTANYHKPIAESLIRNGYDVVLVSSLATKRNRELLDGRWDKNDKKDAANIADLISQGKCLYYDYPCQSMKSIRSLLSLKRKLMKQKHAQKMRIRSNIIAPYFPEMDVYMTHIEDACLAAINVCLDPKKLSEIDYSLFFKWVTSTSVCLKQQKRIRDLWEVAKHSIGCEVTDAAQFEACLMVESLRRTKTLLETIEKKLKKERSKFTDYEYLLSIPGFGPTIATMMLGAIGDPNRFENGRQVLKLAGLDLSASRSGQSSMNVKARISKKGKAELRYALYHAAFTASSRHKFMKSWFESKTEQRKNEKGIGMKTRIKLSAKLLIIAWTLMKRKECFDPAFIKI
;
A
#
# COMPACT_ATOMS: atom_id res chain seq x y z
N ALA A 1 10.29 -14.52 34.73
CA ALA A 1 10.76 -15.59 33.82
C ALA A 1 11.83 -16.46 34.52
N ASN A 2 12.96 -15.86 34.93
CA ASN A 2 14.09 -16.63 35.51
C ASN A 2 13.73 -17.42 36.74
N SER A 3 12.87 -16.93 37.64
CA SER A 3 12.41 -17.66 38.82
C SER A 3 11.51 -18.86 38.43
N ILE A 4 10.67 -18.71 37.44
CA ILE A 4 9.83 -19.80 36.91
C ILE A 4 10.70 -20.85 36.23
N LYS A 5 11.67 -20.40 35.39
CA LYS A 5 12.63 -21.31 34.75
C LYS A 5 13.40 -22.17 35.74
N LYS A 6 13.89 -21.56 36.83
CA LYS A 6 14.55 -22.29 37.92
C LYS A 6 13.62 -23.22 38.65
N LYS A 7 12.41 -22.73 39.03
CA LYS A 7 11.45 -23.50 39.83
C LYS A 7 10.99 -24.78 39.12
N TYR A 8 10.79 -24.71 37.79
CA TYR A 8 10.26 -25.82 37.00
C TYR A 8 11.30 -26.50 36.12
N GLN A 9 12.60 -26.18 36.28
CA GLN A 9 13.73 -26.74 35.51
C GLN A 9 13.52 -26.67 34.00
N LEU A 10 12.98 -25.54 33.50
CA LEU A 10 12.64 -25.36 32.10
C LEU A 10 13.89 -24.94 31.29
N HIS A 11 14.06 -25.51 30.11
CA HIS A 11 15.16 -25.14 29.19
C HIS A 11 14.87 -23.82 28.50
N GLU A 12 13.63 -23.58 28.10
CA GLU A 12 13.20 -22.39 27.35
C GLU A 12 11.90 -21.81 27.90
N VAL A 13 11.70 -20.52 27.69
CA VAL A 13 10.46 -19.80 28.00
C VAL A 13 10.06 -18.94 26.80
N VAL A 14 8.87 -19.19 26.29
CA VAL A 14 8.29 -18.44 25.17
C VAL A 14 7.18 -17.53 25.71
N PHE A 15 7.24 -16.24 25.34
CA PHE A 15 6.22 -15.28 25.73
C PHE A 15 5.16 -15.15 24.62
N GLY A 16 3.92 -15.42 24.96
CA GLY A 16 2.77 -15.25 24.09
C GLY A 16 2.07 -13.93 24.30
N LEU A 17 1.82 -13.21 23.20
CA LEU A 17 1.09 -11.94 23.25
C LEU A 17 -0.05 -11.95 22.23
N GLU A 18 -1.17 -11.35 22.59
CA GLU A 18 -2.21 -11.05 21.62
C GLU A 18 -1.84 -9.78 20.80
N SER A 19 -2.06 -9.82 19.49
CA SER A 19 -1.77 -8.69 18.60
C SER A 19 -2.85 -7.60 18.69
N THR A 20 -3.03 -6.98 19.86
CA THR A 20 -4.00 -5.91 20.07
C THR A 20 -3.38 -4.56 19.73
N ALA A 21 -3.83 -3.92 18.64
CA ALA A 21 -3.34 -2.63 18.13
C ALA A 21 -1.79 -2.55 18.13
N ASN A 22 -1.21 -1.60 18.89
CA ASN A 22 0.24 -1.45 19.02
C ASN A 22 0.76 -1.70 20.45
N TYR A 23 -0.12 -2.04 21.40
CA TYR A 23 0.24 -2.16 22.82
C TYR A 23 1.20 -3.31 23.11
N HIS A 24 1.14 -4.38 22.33
CA HIS A 24 2.06 -5.52 22.44
C HIS A 24 3.51 -5.19 22.05
N LYS A 25 3.74 -4.17 21.22
CA LYS A 25 5.08 -3.90 20.64
C LYS A 25 6.15 -3.55 21.67
N PRO A 26 5.94 -2.62 22.62
CA PRO A 26 6.98 -2.26 23.60
C PRO A 26 7.43 -3.45 24.42
N ILE A 27 6.48 -4.26 24.89
CA ILE A 27 6.81 -5.44 25.72
C ILE A 27 7.46 -6.53 24.87
N ALA A 28 6.96 -6.79 23.65
CA ALA A 28 7.57 -7.75 22.74
C ALA A 28 9.03 -7.40 22.43
N GLU A 29 9.31 -6.15 22.08
CA GLU A 29 10.66 -5.69 21.77
C GLU A 29 11.58 -5.68 23.00
N SER A 30 11.05 -5.38 24.18
CA SER A 30 11.80 -5.48 25.44
C SER A 30 12.18 -6.93 25.76
N LEU A 31 11.25 -7.86 25.63
CA LEU A 31 11.49 -9.29 25.87
C LEU A 31 12.54 -9.85 24.90
N ILE A 32 12.44 -9.52 23.58
CA ILE A 32 13.42 -9.98 22.60
C ILE A 32 14.81 -9.42 22.86
N ARG A 33 14.93 -8.14 23.26
CA ARG A 33 16.22 -7.56 23.65
C ARG A 33 16.85 -8.22 24.87
N ASN A 34 16.02 -8.82 25.73
CA ASN A 34 16.47 -9.59 26.87
C ASN A 34 16.64 -11.10 26.56
N GLY A 35 16.67 -11.49 25.28
CA GLY A 35 16.95 -12.86 24.85
C GLY A 35 15.80 -13.85 24.99
N TYR A 36 14.54 -13.37 25.09
CA TYR A 36 13.37 -14.25 25.15
C TYR A 36 12.69 -14.38 23.79
N ASP A 37 12.18 -15.56 23.50
CA ASP A 37 11.31 -15.80 22.37
C ASP A 37 9.92 -15.21 22.60
N VAL A 38 9.43 -14.52 21.59
CA VAL A 38 8.10 -13.90 21.61
C VAL A 38 7.27 -14.37 20.43
N VAL A 39 6.07 -14.83 20.71
CA VAL A 39 5.09 -15.24 19.69
C VAL A 39 3.82 -14.41 19.79
N LEU A 40 3.18 -14.22 18.64
CA LEU A 40 1.90 -13.53 18.53
C LEU A 40 0.77 -14.52 18.24
N VAL A 41 -0.32 -14.35 18.94
CA VAL A 41 -1.59 -15.04 18.69
C VAL A 41 -2.58 -14.04 18.09
N SER A 42 -3.36 -14.45 17.09
CA SER A 42 -4.35 -13.56 16.49
C SER A 42 -5.59 -13.42 17.38
N SER A 43 -6.13 -12.18 17.47
CA SER A 43 -7.36 -11.89 18.24
C SER A 43 -8.58 -12.72 17.79
N LEU A 44 -8.60 -13.14 16.52
CA LEU A 44 -9.64 -14.03 16.01
C LEU A 44 -9.49 -15.46 16.56
N ALA A 45 -8.24 -15.94 16.68
CA ALA A 45 -7.97 -17.26 17.23
C ALA A 45 -8.30 -17.28 18.75
N THR A 46 -7.88 -16.26 19.51
CA THR A 46 -8.20 -16.14 20.93
C THR A 46 -9.72 -16.10 21.17
N LYS A 47 -10.47 -15.36 20.36
CA LYS A 47 -11.94 -15.34 20.46
C LYS A 47 -12.55 -16.72 20.24
N ARG A 48 -12.17 -17.41 19.17
CA ARG A 48 -12.73 -18.73 18.83
C ARG A 48 -12.33 -19.81 19.86
N ASN A 49 -11.10 -19.77 20.31
CA ASN A 49 -10.60 -20.77 21.25
C ASN A 49 -11.22 -20.60 22.64
N ARG A 50 -11.55 -19.37 23.05
CA ARG A 50 -12.27 -19.10 24.29
C ARG A 50 -13.62 -19.81 24.34
N GLU A 51 -14.37 -19.80 23.24
CA GLU A 51 -15.66 -20.45 23.10
C GLU A 51 -15.54 -21.99 23.24
N LEU A 52 -14.38 -22.56 22.90
CA LEU A 52 -14.10 -24.00 22.95
C LEU A 52 -13.60 -24.48 24.32
N LEU A 53 -12.95 -23.62 25.11
CA LEU A 53 -12.29 -24.04 26.36
C LEU A 53 -13.27 -24.29 27.51
N ASP A 54 -14.27 -23.42 27.71
CA ASP A 54 -15.18 -23.53 28.87
C ASP A 54 -16.66 -23.23 28.53
N GLY A 55 -16.99 -23.06 27.28
CA GLY A 55 -18.36 -22.74 26.83
C GLY A 55 -18.91 -21.40 27.33
N ARG A 56 -18.14 -20.63 28.07
CA ARG A 56 -18.53 -19.34 28.63
C ARG A 56 -17.90 -18.22 27.84
N TRP A 57 -18.67 -17.19 27.61
CA TRP A 57 -18.26 -16.02 26.84
C TRP A 57 -17.68 -14.88 27.70
N ASP A 58 -17.64 -15.02 29.03
CA ASP A 58 -17.12 -14.03 29.97
C ASP A 58 -15.60 -13.82 29.78
N LYS A 59 -15.22 -12.57 29.70
CA LYS A 59 -13.83 -12.12 29.50
C LYS A 59 -13.17 -11.87 30.86
N ASN A 60 -12.05 -12.57 31.14
CA ASN A 60 -11.24 -12.37 32.34
C ASN A 60 -9.75 -12.50 31.93
N ASP A 61 -8.89 -11.62 32.42
CA ASP A 61 -7.47 -11.55 32.06
C ASP A 61 -6.71 -12.86 32.35
N LYS A 62 -7.07 -13.57 33.44
CA LYS A 62 -6.48 -14.89 33.77
C LYS A 62 -6.85 -15.94 32.73
N LYS A 63 -8.11 -15.96 32.29
CA LYS A 63 -8.60 -16.88 31.25
C LYS A 63 -7.99 -16.53 29.90
N ASP A 64 -7.81 -15.23 29.60
CA ASP A 64 -7.17 -14.79 28.37
C ASP A 64 -5.71 -15.25 28.30
N ALA A 65 -4.96 -15.21 29.40
CA ALA A 65 -3.59 -15.74 29.46
C ALA A 65 -3.54 -17.26 29.23
N ALA A 66 -4.43 -18.02 29.86
CA ALA A 66 -4.55 -19.49 29.69
C ALA A 66 -4.92 -19.84 28.22
N ASN A 67 -5.85 -19.09 27.64
CA ASN A 67 -6.28 -19.25 26.26
C ASN A 67 -5.13 -18.98 25.26
N ILE A 68 -4.30 -17.97 25.52
CA ILE A 68 -3.10 -17.70 24.71
C ILE A 68 -2.10 -18.85 24.85
N ALA A 69 -1.86 -19.33 26.05
CA ALA A 69 -0.95 -20.45 26.32
C ALA A 69 -1.40 -21.73 25.61
N ASP A 70 -2.70 -22.04 25.66
CA ASP A 70 -3.29 -23.18 24.95
C ASP A 70 -3.10 -23.08 23.43
N LEU A 71 -3.36 -21.91 22.83
CA LEU A 71 -3.13 -21.70 21.39
C LEU A 71 -1.64 -21.85 20.98
N ILE A 72 -0.73 -21.47 21.86
CA ILE A 72 0.71 -21.63 21.63
C ILE A 72 1.09 -23.10 21.70
N SER A 73 0.59 -23.86 22.69
CA SER A 73 0.83 -25.31 22.80
C SER A 73 0.36 -26.08 21.56
N GLN A 74 -0.72 -25.58 20.91
CA GLN A 74 -1.23 -26.11 19.64
C GLN A 74 -0.47 -25.64 18.41
N GLY A 75 0.60 -24.83 18.54
CA GLY A 75 1.33 -24.24 17.42
C GLY A 75 0.55 -23.19 16.63
N LYS A 76 -0.58 -22.68 17.15
CA LYS A 76 -1.43 -21.67 16.50
C LYS A 76 -0.95 -20.24 16.76
N CYS A 77 0.35 -20.01 16.64
CA CYS A 77 1.00 -18.74 16.87
C CYS A 77 2.01 -18.43 15.77
N LEU A 78 2.52 -17.21 15.75
CA LEU A 78 3.55 -16.75 14.83
C LEU A 78 4.67 -16.10 15.63
N TYR A 79 5.94 -16.41 15.32
CA TYR A 79 7.06 -15.68 15.89
C TYR A 79 6.99 -14.19 15.59
N TYR A 80 7.32 -13.39 16.60
CA TYR A 80 7.34 -11.94 16.45
C TYR A 80 8.45 -11.54 15.47
N ASP A 81 8.06 -10.86 14.38
CA ASP A 81 9.01 -10.36 13.39
C ASP A 81 9.73 -9.10 13.92
N TYR A 82 10.97 -9.27 14.35
CA TYR A 82 11.82 -8.20 14.88
C TYR A 82 12.92 -7.83 13.88
N PRO A 83 12.60 -7.00 12.86
CA PRO A 83 13.54 -6.65 11.82
C PRO A 83 14.58 -5.64 12.30
N CYS A 84 15.68 -5.51 11.53
CA CYS A 84 16.70 -4.49 11.77
C CYS A 84 16.12 -3.07 11.67
N GLN A 85 16.83 -2.09 12.23
CA GLN A 85 16.36 -0.70 12.31
C GLN A 85 16.01 -0.09 10.94
N SER A 86 16.81 -0.34 9.91
CA SER A 86 16.54 0.16 8.56
C SER A 86 15.26 -0.45 7.97
N MET A 87 14.98 -1.73 8.21
CA MET A 87 13.75 -2.37 7.78
C MET A 87 12.52 -1.84 8.54
N LYS A 88 12.65 -1.57 9.85
CA LYS A 88 11.60 -0.88 10.63
C LYS A 88 11.30 0.49 10.03
N SER A 89 12.35 1.25 9.67
CA SER A 89 12.24 2.57 9.03
C SER A 89 11.51 2.48 7.69
N ILE A 90 11.86 1.54 6.81
CA ILE A 90 11.17 1.32 5.53
C ILE A 90 9.67 1.05 5.76
N ARG A 91 9.32 0.13 6.66
CA ARG A 91 7.93 -0.21 6.96
C ARG A 91 7.13 0.98 7.50
N SER A 92 7.71 1.75 8.39
CA SER A 92 7.10 2.96 8.98
C SER A 92 6.89 4.04 7.92
N LEU A 93 7.90 4.30 7.07
CA LEU A 93 7.82 5.28 5.99
C LEU A 93 6.81 4.87 4.92
N LEU A 94 6.73 3.59 4.56
CA LEU A 94 5.70 3.09 3.64
C LEU A 94 4.28 3.27 4.21
N SER A 95 4.09 2.99 5.49
CA SER A 95 2.80 3.22 6.17
C SER A 95 2.43 4.70 6.19
N LEU A 96 3.40 5.59 6.49
CA LEU A 96 3.19 7.04 6.47
C LEU A 96 2.89 7.54 5.05
N LYS A 97 3.67 7.11 4.05
CA LYS A 97 3.45 7.44 2.63
C LYS A 97 2.01 7.12 2.21
N ARG A 98 1.52 5.95 2.60
CA ARG A 98 0.14 5.55 2.31
C ARG A 98 -0.91 6.47 2.94
N LYS A 99 -0.74 6.83 4.22
CA LYS A 99 -1.65 7.75 4.91
C LYS A 99 -1.70 9.10 4.20
N LEU A 100 -0.54 9.65 3.85
CA LEU A 100 -0.42 10.92 3.13
C LEU A 100 -0.96 10.84 1.68
N MET A 101 -0.81 9.72 0.98
CA MET A 101 -1.41 9.52 -0.34
C MET A 101 -2.95 9.55 -0.27
N LYS A 102 -3.55 8.92 0.75
CA LYS A 102 -5.00 9.00 0.98
C LYS A 102 -5.43 10.42 1.33
N GLN A 103 -4.67 11.10 2.20
CA GLN A 103 -4.93 12.50 2.56
C GLN A 103 -4.85 13.41 1.33
N LYS A 104 -3.80 13.28 0.51
CA LYS A 104 -3.65 14.02 -0.75
C LYS A 104 -4.87 13.84 -1.65
N HIS A 105 -5.33 12.59 -1.83
CA HIS A 105 -6.52 12.32 -2.64
C HIS A 105 -7.78 12.98 -2.06
N ALA A 106 -8.00 12.87 -0.76
CA ALA A 106 -9.14 13.49 -0.09
C ALA A 106 -9.10 15.03 -0.20
N GLN A 107 -7.93 15.64 -0.03
CA GLN A 107 -7.74 17.09 -0.20
C GLN A 107 -8.05 17.54 -1.63
N LYS A 108 -7.57 16.80 -2.65
CA LYS A 108 -7.90 17.07 -4.05
C LYS A 108 -9.40 17.00 -4.31
N MET A 109 -10.08 15.98 -3.78
CA MET A 109 -11.53 15.85 -3.96
C MET A 109 -12.28 17.00 -3.27
N ARG A 110 -11.85 17.43 -2.09
CA ARG A 110 -12.44 18.59 -1.40
C ARG A 110 -12.25 19.89 -2.18
N ILE A 111 -11.06 20.15 -2.72
CA ILE A 111 -10.82 21.33 -3.57
C ILE A 111 -11.75 21.30 -4.77
N ARG A 112 -11.90 20.15 -5.45
CA ARG A 112 -12.78 20.03 -6.61
C ARG A 112 -14.25 20.24 -6.25
N SER A 113 -14.74 19.63 -5.15
CA SER A 113 -16.16 19.67 -4.79
C SER A 113 -16.57 20.94 -4.06
N ASN A 114 -15.70 21.51 -3.20
CA ASN A 114 -16.08 22.61 -2.33
C ASN A 114 -15.61 23.98 -2.84
N ILE A 115 -14.57 24.00 -3.69
CA ILE A 115 -13.99 25.24 -4.20
C ILE A 115 -14.24 25.38 -5.70
N ILE A 116 -13.80 24.43 -6.50
CA ILE A 116 -13.90 24.56 -7.98
C ILE A 116 -15.35 24.44 -8.43
N ALA A 117 -16.07 23.43 -7.98
CA ALA A 117 -17.44 23.21 -8.45
C ALA A 117 -18.42 24.38 -8.22
N PRO A 118 -18.41 25.07 -7.06
CA PRO A 118 -19.29 26.23 -6.87
C PRO A 118 -18.74 27.52 -7.49
N TYR A 119 -17.43 27.77 -7.44
CA TYR A 119 -16.87 29.10 -7.77
C TYR A 119 -16.24 29.21 -9.14
N PHE A 120 -15.67 28.13 -9.67
CA PHE A 120 -15.06 28.13 -11.01
C PHE A 120 -15.17 26.72 -11.64
N PRO A 121 -16.40 26.26 -11.97
CA PRO A 121 -16.66 24.88 -12.40
C PRO A 121 -15.89 24.46 -13.65
N GLU A 122 -15.65 25.40 -14.57
CA GLU A 122 -14.94 25.14 -15.82
C GLU A 122 -13.46 24.78 -15.59
N MET A 123 -12.86 25.20 -14.47
CA MET A 123 -11.49 24.85 -14.10
C MET A 123 -11.29 23.34 -13.88
N ASP A 124 -12.34 22.57 -13.56
CA ASP A 124 -12.25 21.15 -13.23
C ASP A 124 -11.62 20.30 -14.34
N VAL A 125 -11.91 20.64 -15.59
CA VAL A 125 -11.32 19.98 -16.78
C VAL A 125 -9.80 20.13 -16.82
N TYR A 126 -9.27 21.25 -16.36
CA TYR A 126 -7.84 21.56 -16.37
C TYR A 126 -7.08 20.96 -15.19
N MET A 127 -7.76 20.69 -14.06
CA MET A 127 -7.15 20.10 -12.86
C MET A 127 -6.41 18.77 -13.08
N THR A 128 -6.78 18.00 -14.10
CA THR A 128 -6.10 16.75 -14.44
C THR A 128 -4.81 16.94 -15.23
N HIS A 129 -4.61 18.11 -15.81
CA HIS A 129 -3.54 18.38 -16.80
C HIS A 129 -2.54 19.45 -16.37
N ILE A 130 -3.02 20.49 -15.70
CA ILE A 130 -2.23 21.63 -15.22
C ILE A 130 -2.54 21.94 -13.75
N GLU A 131 -2.58 20.90 -12.92
CA GLU A 131 -2.95 20.99 -11.49
C GLU A 131 -2.24 22.12 -10.74
N ASP A 132 -0.92 22.24 -10.92
CA ASP A 132 -0.14 23.24 -10.18
C ASP A 132 -0.48 24.67 -10.62
N ALA A 133 -0.78 24.90 -11.92
CA ALA A 133 -1.27 26.18 -12.42
C ALA A 133 -2.69 26.49 -11.90
N CYS A 134 -3.60 25.52 -11.88
CA CYS A 134 -4.93 25.67 -11.28
C CYS A 134 -4.86 26.01 -9.78
N LEU A 135 -4.02 25.32 -9.03
CA LEU A 135 -3.81 25.59 -7.61
C LEU A 135 -3.18 26.98 -7.37
N ALA A 136 -2.31 27.43 -8.29
CA ALA A 136 -1.76 28.77 -8.22
C ALA A 136 -2.82 29.83 -8.54
N ALA A 137 -3.65 29.60 -9.56
CA ALA A 137 -4.77 30.52 -9.89
C ALA A 137 -5.75 30.64 -8.71
N ILE A 138 -6.18 29.54 -8.10
CA ILE A 138 -7.05 29.53 -6.91
C ILE A 138 -6.43 30.34 -5.76
N ASN A 139 -5.13 30.20 -5.55
CA ASN A 139 -4.44 30.88 -4.45
C ASN A 139 -4.31 32.39 -4.68
N VAL A 140 -4.22 32.84 -5.93
CA VAL A 140 -4.13 34.25 -6.29
C VAL A 140 -5.52 34.89 -6.32
N CYS A 141 -6.46 34.28 -6.99
CA CYS A 141 -7.83 34.77 -7.14
C CYS A 141 -8.75 33.61 -7.53
N LEU A 142 -9.68 33.26 -6.65
CA LEU A 142 -10.68 32.24 -6.92
C LEU A 142 -11.80 32.76 -7.84
N ASP A 143 -12.08 34.06 -7.81
CA ASP A 143 -13.14 34.72 -8.62
C ASP A 143 -12.74 34.75 -10.10
N PRO A 144 -13.45 34.00 -10.97
CA PRO A 144 -13.11 33.94 -12.39
C PRO A 144 -13.31 35.30 -13.10
N LYS A 145 -14.24 36.14 -12.67
CA LYS A 145 -14.46 37.46 -13.27
C LYS A 145 -13.25 38.36 -13.01
N LYS A 146 -12.82 38.49 -11.76
CA LYS A 146 -11.61 39.24 -11.39
C LYS A 146 -10.34 38.66 -12.07
N LEU A 147 -10.28 37.33 -12.19
CA LEU A 147 -9.16 36.65 -12.85
C LEU A 147 -9.07 37.05 -14.35
N SER A 148 -10.21 37.18 -15.01
CA SER A 148 -10.28 37.53 -16.45
C SER A 148 -9.90 38.99 -16.74
N GLU A 149 -9.97 39.89 -15.76
CA GLU A 149 -9.58 41.30 -15.84
C GLU A 149 -8.05 41.48 -15.78
N ILE A 150 -7.34 40.46 -15.27
CA ILE A 150 -5.88 40.46 -15.16
C ILE A 150 -5.29 40.23 -16.55
N ASP A 151 -4.27 41.01 -16.94
CA ASP A 151 -3.54 40.75 -18.17
C ASP A 151 -2.98 39.33 -18.25
N TYR A 152 -3.13 38.67 -19.40
CA TYR A 152 -2.71 37.29 -19.56
C TYR A 152 -1.22 37.06 -19.26
N SER A 153 -0.35 37.99 -19.60
CA SER A 153 1.09 37.86 -19.35
C SER A 153 1.41 37.84 -17.86
N LEU A 154 0.69 38.66 -17.11
CA LEU A 154 0.81 38.72 -15.66
C LEU A 154 0.21 37.44 -15.00
N PHE A 155 -0.97 37.04 -15.44
CA PHE A 155 -1.59 35.77 -14.99
C PHE A 155 -0.67 34.58 -15.25
N PHE A 156 -0.13 34.47 -16.49
CA PHE A 156 0.77 33.38 -16.85
C PHE A 156 2.02 33.35 -15.95
N LYS A 157 2.62 34.50 -15.66
CA LYS A 157 3.76 34.60 -14.75
C LYS A 157 3.43 34.15 -13.32
N TRP A 158 2.23 34.42 -12.84
CA TRP A 158 1.80 34.02 -11.48
C TRP A 158 1.55 32.52 -11.35
N VAL A 159 0.98 31.89 -12.38
CA VAL A 159 0.62 30.46 -12.33
C VAL A 159 1.75 29.54 -12.79
N THR A 160 2.84 30.07 -13.32
CA THR A 160 3.99 29.30 -13.79
C THR A 160 5.26 29.75 -13.09
N SER A 161 5.90 28.81 -12.36
CA SER A 161 7.21 29.05 -11.72
C SER A 161 8.40 28.59 -12.56
N THR A 162 8.15 27.80 -13.60
CA THR A 162 9.18 27.20 -14.46
C THR A 162 8.74 27.22 -15.92
N SER A 163 9.67 27.01 -16.84
CA SER A 163 9.37 26.82 -18.27
C SER A 163 8.38 25.66 -18.45
N VAL A 164 7.29 25.92 -19.16
CA VAL A 164 6.23 24.96 -19.48
C VAL A 164 6.19 24.68 -20.97
N CYS A 165 5.84 23.45 -21.36
CA CYS A 165 5.75 23.08 -22.77
C CYS A 165 4.56 23.78 -23.47
N LEU A 166 4.61 23.91 -24.81
CA LEU A 166 3.58 24.58 -25.61
C LEU A 166 2.15 24.09 -25.33
N LYS A 167 2.00 22.79 -25.12
CA LYS A 167 0.69 22.19 -24.78
C LYS A 167 0.15 22.67 -23.43
N GLN A 168 1.01 22.86 -22.46
CA GLN A 168 0.62 23.41 -21.15
C GLN A 168 0.34 24.90 -21.25
N GLN A 169 1.14 25.66 -22.01
CA GLN A 169 0.89 27.08 -22.27
C GLN A 169 -0.49 27.30 -22.89
N LYS A 170 -0.84 26.50 -23.92
CA LYS A 170 -2.18 26.54 -24.50
C LYS A 170 -3.28 26.31 -23.48
N ARG A 171 -3.15 25.27 -22.65
CA ARG A 171 -4.15 24.97 -21.60
C ARG A 171 -4.27 26.06 -20.55
N ILE A 172 -3.19 26.72 -20.18
CA ILE A 172 -3.21 27.87 -19.27
C ILE A 172 -3.93 29.06 -19.91
N ARG A 173 -3.72 29.29 -21.21
CA ARG A 173 -4.46 30.30 -21.95
C ARG A 173 -5.94 29.99 -22.04
N ASP A 174 -6.27 28.73 -22.37
CA ASP A 174 -7.66 28.28 -22.43
C ASP A 174 -8.36 28.45 -21.06
N LEU A 175 -7.67 28.16 -19.95
CA LEU A 175 -8.19 28.39 -18.58
C LEU A 175 -8.47 29.88 -18.33
N TRP A 176 -7.59 30.77 -18.74
CA TRP A 176 -7.78 32.21 -18.58
C TRP A 176 -8.94 32.73 -19.44
N GLU A 177 -9.08 32.25 -20.69
CA GLU A 177 -10.20 32.65 -21.59
C GLU A 177 -11.55 32.14 -21.03
N VAL A 178 -11.60 30.92 -20.53
CA VAL A 178 -12.83 30.34 -19.96
C VAL A 178 -13.30 31.09 -18.70
N ALA A 179 -12.39 31.74 -17.95
CA ALA A 179 -12.73 32.56 -16.81
C ALA A 179 -13.67 33.73 -17.16
N LYS A 180 -13.59 34.28 -18.41
CA LYS A 180 -14.46 35.36 -18.87
C LYS A 180 -15.93 34.98 -18.95
N HIS A 181 -16.22 33.71 -19.10
CA HIS A 181 -17.57 33.17 -19.32
C HIS A 181 -18.01 32.19 -18.23
N SER A 182 -17.34 32.22 -17.09
CA SER A 182 -17.63 31.32 -16.01
C SER A 182 -19.03 31.58 -15.40
N ILE A 183 -19.73 30.50 -15.10
CA ILE A 183 -21.04 30.51 -14.42
C ILE A 183 -20.89 30.32 -12.89
N GLY A 184 -19.68 30.43 -12.36
CA GLY A 184 -19.42 30.28 -10.92
C GLY A 184 -20.20 31.24 -10.05
N CYS A 185 -20.46 30.83 -8.83
CA CYS A 185 -21.09 31.66 -7.80
C CYS A 185 -20.16 32.85 -7.42
N GLU A 186 -20.75 33.85 -6.80
CA GLU A 186 -19.99 34.98 -6.24
C GLU A 186 -19.03 34.51 -5.15
N VAL A 187 -17.79 35.00 -5.21
CA VAL A 187 -16.72 34.60 -4.28
C VAL A 187 -16.64 35.60 -3.14
N THR A 188 -16.87 35.11 -1.93
CA THR A 188 -16.68 35.91 -0.70
C THR A 188 -15.22 35.83 -0.23
N ASP A 189 -14.81 36.80 0.61
CA ASP A 189 -13.46 36.78 1.23
C ASP A 189 -13.23 35.50 2.05
N ALA A 190 -14.26 35.00 2.72
CA ALA A 190 -14.19 33.73 3.46
C ALA A 190 -13.96 32.53 2.53
N ALA A 191 -14.60 32.49 1.36
CA ALA A 191 -14.42 31.44 0.37
C ALA A 191 -12.99 31.48 -0.22
N GLN A 192 -12.47 32.67 -0.53
CA GLN A 192 -11.10 32.84 -0.98
C GLN A 192 -10.10 32.38 0.11
N PHE A 193 -10.33 32.73 1.36
CA PHE A 193 -9.48 32.31 2.48
C PHE A 193 -9.49 30.79 2.67
N GLU A 194 -10.67 30.15 2.64
CA GLU A 194 -10.81 28.69 2.70
C GLU A 194 -10.04 28.01 1.55
N ALA A 195 -10.19 28.52 0.35
CA ALA A 195 -9.50 28.00 -0.83
C ALA A 195 -7.97 28.05 -0.68
N CYS A 196 -7.44 29.16 -0.19
CA CYS A 196 -6.00 29.32 0.09
C CYS A 196 -5.50 28.29 1.10
N LEU A 197 -6.23 28.09 2.20
CA LEU A 197 -5.88 27.09 3.23
C LEU A 197 -5.89 25.67 2.67
N MET A 198 -6.87 25.31 1.84
CA MET A 198 -6.96 24.00 1.21
C MET A 198 -5.81 23.76 0.23
N VAL A 199 -5.44 24.76 -0.57
CA VAL A 199 -4.32 24.70 -1.51
C VAL A 199 -3.01 24.54 -0.75
N GLU A 200 -2.78 25.31 0.29
CA GLU A 200 -1.57 25.23 1.14
C GLU A 200 -1.45 23.83 1.78
N SER A 201 -2.54 23.33 2.36
CA SER A 201 -2.59 21.98 2.96
C SER A 201 -2.23 20.90 1.95
N LEU A 202 -2.72 20.98 0.70
CA LEU A 202 -2.39 20.05 -0.36
C LEU A 202 -0.90 20.16 -0.77
N ARG A 203 -0.38 21.39 -0.91
CA ARG A 203 1.05 21.64 -1.23
C ARG A 203 1.95 21.04 -0.15
N ARG A 204 1.65 21.29 1.13
CA ARG A 204 2.38 20.71 2.26
C ARG A 204 2.38 19.19 2.22
N THR A 205 1.25 18.57 1.90
CA THR A 205 1.15 17.11 1.77
C THR A 205 2.02 16.59 0.62
N LYS A 206 2.09 17.29 -0.52
CA LYS A 206 2.98 16.96 -1.65
C LYS A 206 4.45 16.98 -1.22
N THR A 207 4.90 18.06 -0.56
CA THR A 207 6.29 18.20 -0.06
C THR A 207 6.66 17.11 0.94
N LEU A 208 5.73 16.75 1.84
CA LEU A 208 5.96 15.65 2.78
C LEU A 208 6.12 14.30 2.06
N LEU A 209 5.35 14.04 1.00
CA LEU A 209 5.49 12.84 0.19
C LEU A 209 6.85 12.76 -0.53
N GLU A 210 7.36 13.88 -1.04
CA GLU A 210 8.69 13.96 -1.64
C GLU A 210 9.80 13.70 -0.60
N THR A 211 9.66 14.28 0.57
CA THR A 211 10.59 14.07 1.70
C THR A 211 10.63 12.60 2.11
N ILE A 212 9.46 11.94 2.18
CA ILE A 212 9.38 10.51 2.48
C ILE A 212 10.05 9.69 1.38
N GLU A 213 9.86 10.04 0.11
CA GLU A 213 10.50 9.31 -0.99
C GLU A 213 12.03 9.42 -0.93
N LYS A 214 12.56 10.60 -0.62
CA LYS A 214 14.01 10.80 -0.38
C LYS A 214 14.51 9.91 0.78
N LYS A 215 13.78 9.85 1.89
CA LYS A 215 14.13 8.99 3.03
C LYS A 215 14.04 7.51 2.67
N LEU A 216 12.99 7.08 1.96
CA LEU A 216 12.85 5.70 1.47
C LEU A 216 14.00 5.32 0.54
N LYS A 217 14.41 6.22 -0.37
CA LYS A 217 15.57 5.98 -1.25
C LYS A 217 16.84 5.72 -0.45
N LYS A 218 17.10 6.50 0.61
CA LYS A 218 18.26 6.32 1.49
C LYS A 218 18.20 5.01 2.27
N GLU A 219 17.02 4.61 2.76
CA GLU A 219 16.92 3.37 3.54
C GLU A 219 17.00 2.11 2.67
N ARG A 220 16.33 2.09 1.50
CA ARG A 220 16.34 0.92 0.60
C ARG A 220 17.69 0.65 -0.04
N SER A 221 18.52 1.67 -0.28
CA SER A 221 19.87 1.48 -0.83
C SER A 221 20.83 0.74 0.10
N LYS A 222 20.47 0.53 1.36
CA LYS A 222 21.24 -0.28 2.31
C LYS A 222 21.04 -1.78 2.12
N PHE A 223 20.09 -2.21 1.29
CA PHE A 223 19.73 -3.60 1.08
C PHE A 223 20.05 -4.02 -0.35
N THR A 224 20.93 -4.99 -0.51
CA THR A 224 21.27 -5.60 -1.82
C THR A 224 20.03 -6.28 -2.44
N ASP A 225 19.13 -6.81 -1.62
CA ASP A 225 17.87 -7.41 -2.06
C ASP A 225 17.02 -6.45 -2.90
N TYR A 226 17.20 -5.14 -2.72
CA TYR A 226 16.47 -4.14 -3.49
C TYR A 226 16.82 -4.19 -4.98
N GLU A 227 18.09 -4.43 -5.33
CA GLU A 227 18.54 -4.55 -6.72
C GLU A 227 17.98 -5.82 -7.38
N TYR A 228 17.95 -6.93 -6.65
CA TYR A 228 17.31 -8.16 -7.14
C TYR A 228 15.82 -7.95 -7.44
N LEU A 229 15.13 -7.20 -6.59
CA LEU A 229 13.72 -6.88 -6.80
C LEU A 229 13.50 -5.93 -7.99
N LEU A 230 14.39 -4.96 -8.21
CA LEU A 230 14.31 -4.06 -9.36
C LEU A 230 14.51 -4.76 -10.70
N SER A 231 15.25 -5.88 -10.73
CA SER A 231 15.46 -6.66 -11.96
C SER A 231 14.20 -7.34 -12.47
N ILE A 232 13.16 -7.47 -11.62
CA ILE A 232 11.92 -8.17 -11.97
C ILE A 232 11.07 -7.31 -12.92
N PRO A 233 10.62 -7.85 -14.06
CA PRO A 233 9.74 -7.13 -14.98
C PRO A 233 8.48 -6.59 -14.29
N GLY A 234 8.24 -5.29 -14.47
CA GLY A 234 7.10 -4.59 -13.86
C GLY A 234 7.34 -4.07 -12.45
N PHE A 235 8.51 -4.33 -11.85
CA PHE A 235 8.88 -3.76 -10.56
C PHE A 235 9.63 -2.44 -10.77
N GLY A 236 8.97 -1.35 -10.44
CA GLY A 236 9.63 -0.04 -10.29
C GLY A 236 10.04 0.20 -8.84
N PRO A 237 10.73 1.33 -8.56
CA PRO A 237 11.26 1.66 -7.23
C PRO A 237 10.22 1.54 -6.10
N THR A 238 9.00 1.96 -6.33
CA THR A 238 7.93 1.90 -5.33
C THR A 238 7.54 0.46 -5.03
N ILE A 239 7.31 -0.37 -6.05
CA ILE A 239 6.90 -1.77 -5.89
C ILE A 239 8.04 -2.57 -5.25
N ALA A 240 9.28 -2.42 -5.72
CA ALA A 240 10.45 -3.08 -5.13
C ALA A 240 10.60 -2.73 -3.64
N THR A 241 10.43 -1.45 -3.26
CA THR A 241 10.48 -1.05 -1.84
C THR A 241 9.34 -1.66 -1.02
N MET A 242 8.13 -1.75 -1.58
CA MET A 242 6.99 -2.39 -0.91
C MET A 242 7.23 -3.89 -0.72
N MET A 243 7.81 -4.56 -1.71
CA MET A 243 8.19 -5.97 -1.63
C MET A 243 9.26 -6.21 -0.57
N LEU A 244 10.33 -5.40 -0.59
CA LEU A 244 11.40 -5.44 0.41
C LEU A 244 10.82 -5.29 1.83
N GLY A 245 9.99 -4.27 2.08
CA GLY A 245 9.36 -4.04 3.38
C GLY A 245 8.39 -5.14 3.80
N ALA A 246 7.68 -5.76 2.85
CA ALA A 246 6.69 -6.80 3.12
C ALA A 246 7.33 -8.16 3.40
N ILE A 247 8.31 -8.57 2.59
CA ILE A 247 9.03 -9.84 2.74
C ILE A 247 10.01 -9.74 3.92
N GLY A 248 10.79 -8.65 4.01
CA GLY A 248 11.85 -8.51 5.01
C GLY A 248 12.91 -9.59 4.81
N ASP A 249 13.19 -10.40 5.85
CA ASP A 249 14.05 -11.57 5.72
C ASP A 249 13.33 -12.68 4.93
N PRO A 250 13.84 -13.09 3.76
CA PRO A 250 13.24 -14.15 2.95
C PRO A 250 13.35 -15.53 3.61
N ASN A 251 14.30 -15.75 4.53
CA ASN A 251 14.51 -17.04 5.19
C ASN A 251 13.45 -17.37 6.24
N ARG A 252 12.69 -16.40 6.70
CA ARG A 252 11.55 -16.63 7.62
C ARG A 252 10.40 -17.43 6.99
N PHE A 253 10.42 -17.63 5.67
CA PHE A 253 9.43 -18.42 4.95
C PHE A 253 10.06 -19.72 4.47
N GLU A 254 9.46 -20.83 4.84
CA GLU A 254 9.90 -22.17 4.42
C GLU A 254 9.59 -22.43 2.95
N ASN A 255 8.42 -21.96 2.51
CA ASN A 255 7.91 -22.24 1.15
C ASN A 255 7.08 -21.10 0.56
N GLY A 256 6.87 -21.16 -0.75
CA GLY A 256 6.11 -20.14 -1.49
C GLY A 256 4.64 -20.00 -1.05
N ARG A 257 4.03 -21.04 -0.45
CA ARG A 257 2.64 -20.96 0.04
C ARG A 257 2.52 -20.01 1.23
N GLN A 258 3.51 -19.97 2.12
CA GLN A 258 3.55 -19.02 3.23
C GLN A 258 3.68 -17.58 2.70
N VAL A 259 4.49 -17.36 1.67
CA VAL A 259 4.66 -16.05 1.03
C VAL A 259 3.35 -15.61 0.34
N LEU A 260 2.63 -16.51 -0.32
CA LEU A 260 1.32 -16.20 -0.91
C LEU A 260 0.28 -15.79 0.15
N LYS A 261 0.29 -16.42 1.33
CA LYS A 261 -0.57 -16.03 2.47
C LYS A 261 -0.29 -14.59 2.93
N LEU A 262 0.97 -14.14 2.90
CA LEU A 262 1.35 -12.77 3.26
C LEU A 262 0.59 -11.72 2.42
N ALA A 263 0.39 -12.00 1.13
CA ALA A 263 -0.39 -11.17 0.22
C ALA A 263 -1.88 -11.52 0.18
N GLY A 264 -2.29 -12.65 0.75
CA GLY A 264 -3.63 -13.20 0.62
C GLY A 264 -3.97 -13.61 -0.82
N LEU A 265 -2.95 -14.10 -1.54
CA LEU A 265 -3.04 -14.67 -2.90
C LEU A 265 -3.12 -16.19 -2.88
N ASP A 266 -3.07 -16.81 -1.71
CA ASP A 266 -3.37 -18.22 -1.49
C ASP A 266 -4.83 -18.52 -1.85
N LEU A 267 -5.07 -19.75 -2.28
CA LEU A 267 -6.42 -20.18 -2.65
C LEU A 267 -7.20 -20.59 -1.40
N SER A 268 -8.43 -20.12 -1.32
CA SER A 268 -9.41 -20.51 -0.32
C SER A 268 -10.68 -21.04 -1.00
N ALA A 269 -11.15 -22.19 -0.56
CA ALA A 269 -12.42 -22.74 -0.97
C ALA A 269 -13.17 -23.22 0.28
N SER A 270 -14.40 -22.79 0.46
CA SER A 270 -15.30 -23.40 1.45
C SER A 270 -15.91 -24.63 0.81
N ARG A 271 -15.60 -25.80 1.34
CA ARG A 271 -16.14 -27.07 0.86
C ARG A 271 -16.90 -27.73 2.02
N SER A 272 -18.18 -27.95 1.83
CA SER A 272 -19.02 -28.68 2.76
C SER A 272 -19.94 -29.62 1.97
N GLY A 273 -19.96 -30.90 2.36
CA GLY A 273 -20.85 -31.92 1.82
C GLY A 273 -20.65 -32.28 0.34
N GLN A 274 -21.63 -32.92 -0.25
CA GLN A 274 -21.62 -33.46 -1.62
C GLN A 274 -21.55 -32.37 -2.73
N SER A 275 -21.97 -31.11 -2.45
CA SER A 275 -21.88 -29.98 -3.38
C SER A 275 -20.47 -29.43 -3.59
N SER A 276 -19.45 -30.03 -2.95
CA SER A 276 -18.05 -29.55 -2.99
C SER A 276 -17.37 -29.65 -4.37
N MET A 277 -17.90 -30.44 -5.28
CA MET A 277 -17.30 -30.68 -6.61
C MET A 277 -17.31 -29.42 -7.51
N ASN A 278 -18.28 -28.52 -7.33
CA ASN A 278 -18.45 -27.33 -8.17
C ASN A 278 -17.92 -26.03 -7.55
N VAL A 279 -17.25 -26.08 -6.40
CA VAL A 279 -16.77 -24.88 -5.71
C VAL A 279 -15.53 -24.32 -6.41
N LYS A 280 -15.69 -23.16 -7.03
CA LYS A 280 -14.56 -22.43 -7.65
C LYS A 280 -13.67 -21.82 -6.57
N ALA A 281 -12.43 -22.25 -6.47
CA ALA A 281 -11.44 -21.66 -5.57
C ALA A 281 -11.23 -20.17 -5.89
N ARG A 282 -11.18 -19.36 -4.83
CA ARG A 282 -10.90 -17.92 -4.91
C ARG A 282 -9.68 -17.58 -4.07
N ILE A 283 -9.03 -16.43 -4.34
CA ILE A 283 -7.95 -15.94 -3.49
C ILE A 283 -8.52 -15.59 -2.10
N SER A 284 -7.78 -15.92 -1.05
CA SER A 284 -8.23 -15.76 0.35
C SER A 284 -8.49 -14.31 0.74
N LYS A 285 -7.74 -13.37 0.16
CA LYS A 285 -7.70 -11.93 0.53
C LYS A 285 -7.35 -11.66 2.00
N LYS A 286 -6.98 -12.69 2.77
CA LYS A 286 -6.63 -12.62 4.21
C LYS A 286 -5.18 -12.19 4.46
N GLY A 287 -4.60 -11.36 3.58
CA GLY A 287 -3.25 -10.82 3.69
C GLY A 287 -3.21 -9.32 3.44
N LYS A 288 -2.01 -8.77 3.27
CA LYS A 288 -1.78 -7.34 3.05
C LYS A 288 -2.40 -6.88 1.71
N ALA A 289 -3.52 -6.15 1.77
CA ALA A 289 -4.25 -5.70 0.57
C ALA A 289 -3.39 -4.81 -0.35
N GLU A 290 -2.51 -4.00 0.22
CA GLU A 290 -1.61 -3.14 -0.52
C GLU A 290 -0.55 -3.90 -1.30
N LEU A 291 -0.06 -4.98 -0.72
CA LEU A 291 0.88 -5.87 -1.40
C LEU A 291 0.21 -6.51 -2.61
N ARG A 292 -1.04 -6.96 -2.49
CA ARG A 292 -1.82 -7.47 -3.63
C ARG A 292 -2.02 -6.41 -4.71
N TYR A 293 -2.36 -5.18 -4.30
CA TYR A 293 -2.53 -4.06 -5.22
C TYR A 293 -1.23 -3.75 -5.98
N ALA A 294 -0.10 -3.64 -5.27
CA ALA A 294 1.20 -3.40 -5.88
C ALA A 294 1.60 -4.51 -6.86
N LEU A 295 1.39 -5.77 -6.48
CA LEU A 295 1.66 -6.94 -7.32
C LEU A 295 0.75 -6.98 -8.56
N TYR A 296 -0.51 -6.58 -8.44
CA TYR A 296 -1.41 -6.49 -9.58
C TYR A 296 -0.95 -5.43 -10.59
N HIS A 297 -0.50 -4.26 -10.10
CA HIS A 297 0.08 -3.22 -10.97
C HIS A 297 1.40 -3.68 -11.62
N ALA A 298 2.26 -4.39 -10.89
CA ALA A 298 3.45 -5.00 -11.44
C ALA A 298 3.09 -6.00 -12.56
N ALA A 299 2.12 -6.87 -12.31
CA ALA A 299 1.64 -7.84 -13.29
C ALA A 299 1.00 -7.16 -14.52
N PHE A 300 0.26 -6.08 -14.31
CA PHE A 300 -0.30 -5.28 -15.40
C PHE A 300 0.82 -4.69 -16.28
N THR A 301 1.82 -4.06 -15.68
CA THR A 301 2.96 -3.46 -16.40
C THR A 301 3.79 -4.55 -17.10
N ALA A 302 4.09 -5.64 -16.42
CA ALA A 302 4.85 -6.75 -16.98
C ALA A 302 4.13 -7.40 -18.17
N SER A 303 2.83 -7.69 -18.04
CA SER A 303 2.01 -8.28 -19.11
C SER A 303 1.80 -7.35 -20.31
N SER A 304 2.02 -6.04 -20.16
CA SER A 304 1.84 -5.08 -21.25
C SER A 304 3.15 -4.68 -21.94
N ARG A 305 4.27 -4.65 -21.19
CA ARG A 305 5.53 -4.05 -21.67
C ARG A 305 6.68 -5.03 -21.82
N HIS A 306 6.73 -6.11 -21.06
CA HIS A 306 7.83 -7.06 -21.11
C HIS A 306 7.53 -8.22 -22.08
N LYS A 307 8.32 -8.39 -23.13
CA LYS A 307 8.09 -9.33 -24.25
C LYS A 307 7.69 -10.74 -23.76
N PHE A 308 8.50 -11.32 -22.88
CA PHE A 308 8.26 -12.67 -22.35
C PHE A 308 6.95 -12.76 -21.53
N MET A 309 6.73 -11.84 -20.59
CA MET A 309 5.52 -11.82 -19.73
C MET A 309 4.24 -11.54 -20.53
N LYS A 310 4.36 -10.73 -21.59
CA LYS A 310 3.28 -10.44 -22.53
C LYS A 310 2.89 -11.70 -23.29
N SER A 311 3.85 -12.40 -23.88
CA SER A 311 3.62 -13.67 -24.59
C SER A 311 2.98 -14.74 -23.67
N TRP A 312 3.49 -14.87 -22.43
CA TRP A 312 2.87 -15.75 -21.45
C TRP A 312 1.42 -15.35 -21.13
N PHE A 313 1.15 -14.06 -20.96
CA PHE A 313 -0.18 -13.55 -20.67
C PHE A 313 -1.14 -13.81 -21.83
N GLU A 314 -0.73 -13.54 -23.07
CA GLU A 314 -1.50 -13.75 -24.29
C GLU A 314 -1.84 -15.23 -24.46
N SER A 315 -0.86 -16.13 -24.36
CA SER A 315 -1.07 -17.60 -24.42
C SER A 315 -2.12 -18.08 -23.41
N LYS A 316 -2.07 -17.58 -22.16
CA LYS A 316 -3.03 -18.00 -21.11
C LYS A 316 -4.42 -17.37 -21.24
N THR A 317 -4.54 -16.23 -21.90
CA THR A 317 -5.84 -15.59 -22.15
C THR A 317 -6.49 -16.11 -23.42
N GLU A 318 -5.70 -16.44 -24.43
CA GLU A 318 -6.18 -16.93 -25.71
C GLU A 318 -6.92 -18.27 -25.59
N GLN A 319 -6.37 -19.20 -24.80
CA GLN A 319 -6.99 -20.50 -24.50
C GLN A 319 -8.37 -20.38 -23.83
N ARG A 320 -8.72 -19.20 -23.30
CA ARG A 320 -9.90 -18.97 -22.46
C ARG A 320 -10.63 -17.69 -22.83
N LYS A 321 -10.63 -17.28 -24.10
CA LYS A 321 -11.22 -16.01 -24.59
C LYS A 321 -12.68 -15.79 -24.15
N ASN A 322 -13.46 -16.87 -24.10
CA ASN A 322 -14.89 -16.81 -23.76
C ASN A 322 -15.16 -16.67 -22.25
N GLU A 323 -14.13 -16.68 -21.40
CA GLU A 323 -14.33 -16.56 -19.95
C GLU A 323 -14.38 -15.09 -19.52
N LYS A 324 -15.48 -14.67 -18.91
CA LYS A 324 -15.66 -13.31 -18.38
C LYS A 324 -14.55 -12.95 -17.39
N GLY A 325 -13.85 -11.85 -17.67
CA GLY A 325 -12.80 -11.31 -16.81
C GLY A 325 -11.49 -12.10 -16.83
N ILE A 326 -11.23 -12.91 -17.89
CA ILE A 326 -10.02 -13.74 -17.99
C ILE A 326 -8.73 -12.92 -17.85
N GLY A 327 -8.64 -11.73 -18.45
CA GLY A 327 -7.47 -10.87 -18.35
C GLY A 327 -7.15 -10.50 -16.90
N MET A 328 -8.14 -10.15 -16.09
CA MET A 328 -7.96 -9.86 -14.66
C MET A 328 -7.53 -11.12 -13.89
N LYS A 329 -8.17 -12.26 -14.15
CA LYS A 329 -7.83 -13.54 -13.50
C LYS A 329 -6.40 -13.96 -13.82
N THR A 330 -5.96 -13.80 -15.06
CA THR A 330 -4.60 -14.12 -15.51
C THR A 330 -3.57 -13.18 -14.86
N ARG A 331 -3.86 -11.86 -14.74
CA ARG A 331 -2.98 -10.93 -14.01
C ARG A 331 -2.89 -11.25 -12.52
N ILE A 332 -3.96 -11.73 -11.88
CA ILE A 332 -3.90 -12.19 -10.49
C ILE A 332 -2.99 -13.42 -10.36
N LYS A 333 -3.05 -14.37 -11.31
CA LYS A 333 -2.11 -15.51 -11.35
C LYS A 333 -0.67 -15.05 -11.56
N LEU A 334 -0.45 -14.08 -12.44
CA LEU A 334 0.87 -13.49 -12.65
C LEU A 334 1.37 -12.77 -11.39
N SER A 335 0.49 -12.05 -10.68
CA SER A 335 0.82 -11.42 -9.39
C SER A 335 1.34 -12.41 -8.36
N ALA A 336 0.71 -13.59 -8.26
CA ALA A 336 1.16 -14.66 -7.38
C ALA A 336 2.53 -15.23 -7.81
N LYS A 337 2.76 -15.41 -9.12
CA LYS A 337 4.08 -15.82 -9.64
C LYS A 337 5.15 -14.77 -9.35
N LEU A 338 4.87 -13.49 -9.61
CA LEU A 338 5.81 -12.39 -9.34
C LEU A 338 6.21 -12.31 -7.85
N LEU A 339 5.28 -12.58 -6.95
CA LEU A 339 5.57 -12.63 -5.51
C LEU A 339 6.52 -13.78 -5.16
N ILE A 340 6.30 -14.98 -5.72
CA ILE A 340 7.19 -16.12 -5.50
C ILE A 340 8.56 -15.85 -6.11
N ILE A 341 8.63 -15.29 -7.32
CA ILE A 341 9.88 -14.90 -7.97
C ILE A 341 10.65 -13.93 -7.08
N ALA A 342 9.99 -12.86 -6.61
CA ALA A 342 10.62 -11.87 -5.74
C ALA A 342 11.23 -12.51 -4.49
N TRP A 343 10.48 -13.36 -3.81
CA TRP A 343 10.98 -14.11 -2.65
C TRP A 343 12.15 -15.04 -3.00
N THR A 344 12.07 -15.76 -4.10
CA THR A 344 13.12 -16.69 -4.54
C THR A 344 14.42 -15.94 -4.86
N LEU A 345 14.35 -14.82 -5.59
CA LEU A 345 15.51 -14.02 -5.94
C LEU A 345 16.20 -13.42 -4.70
N MET A 346 15.43 -12.90 -3.74
CA MET A 346 15.96 -12.45 -2.46
C MET A 346 16.66 -13.61 -1.71
N LYS A 347 16.08 -14.81 -1.68
CA LYS A 347 16.63 -15.97 -1.00
C LYS A 347 17.93 -16.48 -1.67
N ARG A 348 18.00 -16.45 -3.02
CA ARG A 348 19.15 -16.89 -3.81
C ARG A 348 20.19 -15.80 -4.01
N LYS A 349 19.84 -14.54 -3.73
CA LYS A 349 20.70 -13.36 -3.95
C LYS A 349 21.13 -13.21 -5.41
N GLU A 350 20.16 -13.36 -6.33
CA GLU A 350 20.40 -13.30 -7.77
C GLU A 350 19.39 -12.37 -8.47
N CYS A 351 19.78 -11.82 -9.64
CA CYS A 351 18.88 -11.02 -10.48
C CYS A 351 17.95 -11.91 -11.31
N PHE A 352 16.85 -11.31 -11.75
CA PHE A 352 15.88 -11.99 -12.61
C PHE A 352 16.49 -12.35 -13.97
N ASP A 353 16.39 -13.63 -14.32
CA ASP A 353 16.73 -14.16 -15.65
C ASP A 353 15.48 -14.84 -16.25
N PRO A 354 15.02 -14.39 -17.44
CA PRO A 354 13.90 -14.99 -18.14
C PRO A 354 14.09 -16.48 -18.46
N ALA A 355 15.33 -16.94 -18.62
CA ALA A 355 15.64 -18.33 -18.98
C ALA A 355 15.18 -19.34 -17.92
N PHE A 356 15.10 -18.94 -16.65
CA PHE A 356 14.65 -19.82 -15.56
C PHE A 356 13.13 -19.94 -15.43
N ILE A 357 12.34 -19.17 -16.19
CA ILE A 357 10.88 -19.25 -16.15
C ILE A 357 10.42 -20.19 -17.25
N LYS A 358 10.15 -21.43 -16.91
CA LYS A 358 9.43 -22.36 -17.81
C LYS A 358 8.00 -21.84 -18.00
N ILE A 359 7.61 -21.60 -19.26
CA ILE A 359 6.27 -21.14 -19.66
C ILE A 359 5.26 -22.29 -19.54
#